data_4f4a12f07762a657c97c74e2ae073430
#
_entry.id   4f4a12f07762a657c97c74e2ae073430
#
_cell.length_a   1.000
_cell.length_b   1.000
_cell.length_c   1.000
_cell.angle_alpha   90.00
_cell.angle_beta   90.00
_cell.angle_gamma   90.00
#
_symmetry.space_group_name_H-M   'P 1'
#
loop_
_entity.id
_entity.type
_entity.pdbx_description
1 polymer ?
#
loop_
_entity_poly.entity_id
_entity_poly.type
_entity_poly.pdbx_seq_one_letter_code
_entity_poly.pdbx_strand_id
1 'polypeptide(L)'
;MGRLSTHVLDTAHGSPAAAMRIELYRISKGAPELIKRVVTNLDGRTDVPLLTGDDMQVGIYELQFHVAEYFAGRGADQANPPFLDLIPIRFAVADVDGDYHVPLLVSPWSYSTYRGS
;
A
#
# COMPACT_ATOMS: atom_id res chain seq x y z
N MET A 1 -3.93 14.04 -16.57
CA MET A 1 -2.89 13.04 -16.31
C MET A 1 -3.25 12.25 -15.07
N GLY A 2 -3.02 10.95 -15.11
CA GLY A 2 -3.37 10.08 -14.01
C GLY A 2 -2.28 10.00 -12.95
N ARG A 3 -2.65 9.44 -11.80
CA ARG A 3 -1.69 9.14 -10.73
C ARG A 3 -2.19 8.00 -9.86
N LEU A 4 -1.24 7.36 -9.20
CA LEU A 4 -1.47 6.32 -8.21
C LEU A 4 -0.95 6.80 -6.87
N SER A 5 -1.78 6.73 -5.83
CA SER A 5 -1.42 7.13 -4.47
C SER A 5 -1.96 6.13 -3.46
N THR A 6 -1.42 6.19 -2.23
CA THR A 6 -1.86 5.37 -1.11
C THR A 6 -1.88 6.18 0.17
N HIS A 7 -2.58 5.67 1.17
CA HIS A 7 -2.65 6.25 2.51
C HIS A 7 -2.90 5.11 3.48
N VAL A 8 -2.03 4.95 4.46
CA VAL A 8 -2.13 3.86 5.43
C VAL A 8 -2.57 4.40 6.77
N LEU A 9 -3.67 3.84 7.29
CA LEU A 9 -4.24 4.22 8.58
C LEU A 9 -4.14 3.03 9.53
N ASP A 10 -3.50 3.27 10.68
CA ASP A 10 -3.36 2.31 11.77
C ASP A 10 -4.61 2.40 12.65
N THR A 11 -5.54 1.48 12.45
CA THR A 11 -6.81 1.49 13.18
C THR A 11 -6.68 0.98 14.61
N ALA A 12 -5.58 0.28 14.93
CA ALA A 12 -5.33 -0.16 16.30
C ALA A 12 -4.92 0.99 17.22
N HIS A 13 -4.21 1.99 16.65
CA HIS A 13 -3.73 3.15 17.40
C HIS A 13 -4.50 4.44 17.08
N GLY A 14 -5.39 4.40 16.08
CA GLY A 14 -6.17 5.58 15.70
C GLY A 14 -5.33 6.69 15.07
N SER A 15 -4.28 6.32 14.31
CA SER A 15 -3.33 7.27 13.74
C SER A 15 -2.91 6.86 12.33
N PRO A 16 -2.36 7.79 11.53
CA PRO A 16 -1.68 7.38 10.31
C PRO A 16 -0.52 6.44 10.61
N ALA A 17 -0.23 5.53 9.70
CA ALA A 17 0.88 4.58 9.85
C ALA A 17 2.15 5.16 9.23
N ALA A 18 3.02 5.72 10.08
CA ALA A 18 4.30 6.29 9.65
C ALA A 18 5.37 5.20 9.54
N ALA A 19 6.30 5.39 8.62
CA ALA A 19 7.46 4.52 8.44
C ALA A 19 7.11 3.07 8.08
N MET A 20 5.99 2.85 7.39
CA MET A 20 5.65 1.54 6.86
C MET A 20 6.30 1.35 5.50
N ARG A 21 6.98 0.23 5.30
CA ARG A 21 7.54 -0.13 3.99
C ARG A 21 6.43 -0.63 3.08
N ILE A 22 6.46 -0.17 1.84
CA ILE A 22 5.51 -0.56 0.81
C ILE A 22 6.27 -0.83 -0.47
N GLU A 23 5.88 -1.87 -1.20
CA GLU A 23 6.44 -2.18 -2.50
C GLU A 23 5.34 -2.18 -3.54
N LEU A 24 5.62 -1.57 -4.69
CA LEU A 24 4.71 -1.53 -5.83
C LEU A 24 5.24 -2.47 -6.91
N TYR A 25 4.38 -3.36 -7.37
CA TYR A 25 4.68 -4.31 -8.44
C TYR A 25 3.72 -4.09 -9.60
N ARG A 26 4.23 -4.35 -10.80
CA ARG A 26 3.39 -4.58 -11.97
C ARG A 26 3.29 -6.09 -12.16
N ILE A 27 2.08 -6.57 -12.41
CA ILE A 27 1.86 -7.99 -12.68
C ILE A 27 1.90 -8.17 -14.19
N SER A 28 2.99 -8.76 -14.67
CA SER A 28 3.21 -8.99 -16.09
C SER A 28 3.24 -10.49 -16.33
N LYS A 29 2.34 -10.99 -17.20
CA LYS A 29 2.23 -12.42 -17.53
C LYS A 29 2.07 -13.28 -16.25
N GLY A 30 1.30 -12.78 -15.29
CA GLY A 30 1.06 -13.48 -14.03
C GLY A 30 2.19 -13.40 -13.01
N ALA A 31 3.33 -12.77 -13.34
CA ALA A 31 4.46 -12.64 -12.44
C ALA A 31 4.64 -11.19 -11.96
N PRO A 32 4.97 -10.98 -10.67
CA PRO A 32 5.23 -9.64 -10.17
C PRO A 32 6.60 -9.13 -10.63
N GLU A 33 6.62 -7.87 -11.05
CA GLU A 33 7.82 -7.12 -11.41
C GLU A 33 7.89 -5.90 -10.51
N LEU A 34 8.94 -5.81 -9.69
CA LEU A 34 9.11 -4.69 -8.77
C LEU A 34 9.33 -3.40 -9.53
N ILE A 35 8.49 -2.39 -9.25
CA ILE A 35 8.61 -1.06 -9.83
C ILE A 35 9.26 -0.10 -8.86
N LYS A 36 8.82 -0.10 -7.59
CA LYS A 36 9.23 0.92 -6.63
C LYS A 36 9.10 0.41 -5.20
N ARG A 37 10.04 0.83 -4.35
CA ARG A 37 9.96 0.69 -2.90
C ARG A 37 9.82 2.06 -2.29
N VAL A 38 8.91 2.21 -1.33
CA VAL A 38 8.67 3.47 -0.63
C VAL A 38 8.47 3.21 0.86
N VAL A 39 8.54 4.27 1.64
CA VAL A 39 8.23 4.25 3.08
C VAL A 39 7.25 5.37 3.34
N THR A 40 6.22 5.11 4.12
CA THR A 40 5.24 6.16 4.44
C THR A 40 5.85 7.25 5.33
N ASN A 41 5.35 8.45 5.15
CA ASN A 41 5.71 9.61 5.97
C ASN A 41 4.84 9.68 7.24
N LEU A 42 4.94 10.78 7.99
CA LEU A 42 4.19 10.97 9.23
C LEU A 42 2.67 10.98 9.02
N ASP A 43 2.21 11.29 7.83
CA ASP A 43 0.80 11.29 7.47
C ASP A 43 0.30 9.92 7.00
N GLY A 44 1.17 8.92 6.94
CA GLY A 44 0.83 7.61 6.39
C GLY A 44 0.73 7.60 4.87
N ARG A 45 1.24 8.64 4.21
CA ARG A 45 1.24 8.80 2.76
C ARG A 45 2.66 8.70 2.24
N THR A 46 2.84 8.75 0.94
CA THR A 46 4.18 8.90 0.34
C THR A 46 4.42 10.37 0.02
N ASP A 47 5.69 10.79 0.05
CA ASP A 47 6.04 12.19 -0.20
C ASP A 47 5.65 12.65 -1.61
N VAL A 48 5.69 11.71 -2.55
CA VAL A 48 5.24 11.92 -3.93
C VAL A 48 4.32 10.78 -4.32
N PRO A 49 3.43 10.96 -5.31
CA PRO A 49 2.61 9.87 -5.79
C PRO A 49 3.46 8.66 -6.22
N LEU A 50 2.89 7.47 -6.10
CA LEU A 50 3.59 6.23 -6.48
C LEU A 50 3.86 6.20 -7.99
N LEU A 51 2.90 6.61 -8.78
CA LEU A 51 3.04 6.73 -10.24
C LEU A 51 2.33 8.01 -10.69
N THR A 52 2.84 8.66 -11.72
CA THR A 52 2.23 9.84 -12.33
C THR A 52 2.44 9.82 -13.84
N GLY A 53 1.50 10.45 -14.56
CA GLY A 53 1.66 10.75 -15.97
C GLY A 53 2.00 9.52 -16.82
N ASP A 54 3.13 9.61 -17.51
CA ASP A 54 3.56 8.57 -18.45
C ASP A 54 3.92 7.24 -17.79
N ASP A 55 4.14 7.23 -16.48
CA ASP A 55 4.41 5.99 -15.74
C ASP A 55 3.14 5.16 -15.53
N MET A 56 1.97 5.78 -15.65
CA MET A 56 0.70 5.08 -15.55
C MET A 56 0.46 4.25 -16.80
N GLN A 57 0.14 2.98 -16.62
CA GLN A 57 -0.17 2.06 -17.71
C GLN A 57 -1.41 1.25 -17.37
N VAL A 58 -2.19 0.93 -18.39
CA VAL A 58 -3.31 -0.01 -18.24
C VAL A 58 -2.75 -1.38 -17.86
N GLY A 59 -3.33 -2.01 -16.86
CA GLY A 59 -2.91 -3.34 -16.44
C GLY A 59 -3.12 -3.58 -14.95
N ILE A 60 -2.50 -4.65 -14.48
CA ILE A 60 -2.62 -5.12 -13.10
C ILE A 60 -1.40 -4.69 -12.32
N TYR A 61 -1.64 -4.15 -11.13
CA TYR A 61 -0.60 -3.77 -10.17
C TYR A 61 -0.86 -4.43 -8.83
N GLU A 62 0.16 -4.49 -8.00
CA GLU A 62 0.03 -5.00 -6.64
C GLU A 62 0.85 -4.14 -5.69
N LEU A 63 0.20 -3.67 -4.63
CA LEU A 63 0.88 -3.03 -3.50
C LEU A 63 1.08 -4.08 -2.42
N GLN A 64 2.28 -4.16 -1.86
CA GLN A 64 2.60 -5.03 -0.74
C GLN A 64 2.99 -4.18 0.46
N PHE A 65 2.22 -4.31 1.53
CA PHE A 65 2.38 -3.51 2.75
C PHE A 65 3.00 -4.38 3.84
N HIS A 66 4.14 -3.94 4.39
CA HIS A 66 4.86 -4.67 5.45
C HIS A 66 4.26 -4.35 6.82
N VAL A 67 3.08 -4.92 7.10
CA VAL A 67 2.31 -4.55 8.28
C VAL A 67 2.83 -5.17 9.57
N ALA A 68 3.28 -6.42 9.55
CA ALA A 68 3.82 -7.05 10.75
C ALA A 68 5.05 -6.32 11.28
N GLU A 69 5.95 -5.92 10.39
CA GLU A 69 7.13 -5.13 10.72
C GLU A 69 6.74 -3.78 11.33
N TYR A 70 5.73 -3.13 10.74
CA TYR A 70 5.23 -1.86 11.25
C TYR A 70 4.69 -2.00 12.68
N PHE A 71 3.82 -2.98 12.93
CA PHE A 71 3.23 -3.16 14.25
C PHE A 71 4.25 -3.61 15.28
N ALA A 72 5.24 -4.41 14.89
CA ALA A 72 6.36 -4.75 15.78
C ALA A 72 7.11 -3.50 16.21
N GLY A 73 7.36 -2.57 15.29
CA GLY A 73 7.98 -1.29 15.59
C GLY A 73 7.15 -0.38 16.49
N ARG A 74 5.82 -0.57 16.51
CA ARG A 74 4.91 0.14 17.41
C ARG A 74 4.77 -0.55 18.77
N GLY A 75 5.42 -1.69 18.99
CA GLY A 75 5.30 -2.45 20.23
C GLY A 75 3.94 -3.13 20.42
N ALA A 76 3.19 -3.35 19.35
CA ALA A 76 1.90 -4.01 19.42
C ALA A 76 2.08 -5.49 19.77
N ASP A 77 1.19 -6.02 20.61
CA ASP A 77 1.16 -7.45 20.91
C ASP A 77 0.72 -8.22 19.68
N GLN A 78 1.55 -9.17 19.27
CA GLN A 78 1.26 -10.04 18.13
C GLN A 78 1.65 -11.46 18.48
N ALA A 79 0.95 -12.43 17.87
CA ALA A 79 1.38 -13.81 17.90
C ALA A 79 2.72 -13.94 17.18
N ASN A 80 3.38 -15.08 17.34
CA ASN A 80 4.63 -15.38 16.64
C ASN A 80 4.48 -16.71 15.91
N PRO A 81 4.33 -16.70 14.54
CA PRO A 81 4.33 -15.53 13.67
C PRO A 81 3.04 -14.69 13.79
N PRO A 82 3.09 -13.41 13.41
CA PRO A 82 1.90 -12.56 13.40
C PRO A 82 0.82 -13.07 12.45
N PHE A 83 -0.45 -12.82 12.79
CA PHE A 83 -1.57 -13.25 11.94
C PHE A 83 -1.50 -12.61 10.55
N LEU A 84 -1.37 -11.28 10.48
CA LEU A 84 -1.15 -10.58 9.22
C LEU A 84 0.33 -10.20 9.12
N ASP A 85 1.01 -10.75 8.12
CA ASP A 85 2.42 -10.47 7.87
C ASP A 85 2.57 -9.40 6.80
N LEU A 86 2.50 -9.82 5.54
CA LEU A 86 2.55 -8.95 4.38
C LEU A 86 1.16 -8.90 3.77
N ILE A 87 0.63 -7.69 3.53
CA ILE A 87 -0.69 -7.56 2.92
C ILE A 87 -0.52 -7.18 1.44
N PRO A 88 -0.89 -8.07 0.51
CA PRO A 88 -0.90 -7.75 -0.90
C PRO A 88 -2.28 -7.20 -1.31
N ILE A 89 -2.30 -6.08 -2.01
CA ILE A 89 -3.51 -5.57 -2.63
C ILE A 89 -3.27 -5.50 -4.12
N ARG A 90 -3.95 -6.37 -4.87
CA ARG A 90 -3.85 -6.42 -6.32
C ARG A 90 -5.05 -5.70 -6.91
N PHE A 91 -4.78 -4.79 -7.84
CA PHE A 91 -5.83 -3.94 -8.43
C PHE A 91 -5.50 -3.67 -9.90
N ALA A 92 -6.46 -3.15 -10.63
CA ALA A 92 -6.31 -2.87 -12.05
C ALA A 92 -6.42 -1.38 -12.33
N VAL A 93 -5.57 -0.89 -13.21
CA VAL A 93 -5.68 0.44 -13.80
C VAL A 93 -6.29 0.27 -15.19
N ALA A 94 -7.51 0.79 -15.37
CA ALA A 94 -8.21 0.72 -16.65
C ALA A 94 -8.08 2.00 -17.46
N ASP A 95 -7.82 3.13 -16.79
CA ASP A 95 -7.73 4.46 -17.39
C ASP A 95 -6.45 5.14 -16.92
N VAL A 96 -5.50 5.33 -17.83
CA VAL A 96 -4.21 5.94 -17.50
C VAL A 96 -4.33 7.41 -17.10
N ASP A 97 -5.44 8.06 -17.41
CA ASP A 97 -5.69 9.44 -17.01
C ASP A 97 -6.45 9.54 -15.69
N GLY A 98 -6.87 8.41 -15.12
CA GLY A 98 -7.60 8.37 -13.87
C GLY A 98 -6.71 8.53 -12.64
N ASP A 99 -7.30 9.03 -11.57
CA ASP A 99 -6.67 9.06 -10.26
C ASP A 99 -7.06 7.78 -9.51
N TYR A 100 -6.06 6.99 -9.13
CA TYR A 100 -6.23 5.76 -8.35
C TYR A 100 -5.64 5.97 -6.98
N HIS A 101 -6.51 6.05 -5.99
CA HIS A 101 -6.12 6.13 -4.59
C HIS A 101 -6.47 4.80 -3.93
N VAL A 102 -5.47 4.09 -3.42
CA VAL A 102 -5.61 2.76 -2.84
C VAL A 102 -5.20 2.82 -1.38
N PRO A 103 -6.11 3.19 -0.48
CA PRO A 103 -5.79 3.28 0.95
C PRO A 103 -5.79 1.91 1.61
N LEU A 104 -5.10 1.81 2.75
CA LEU A 104 -5.13 0.64 3.62
C LEU A 104 -5.52 1.06 5.03
N LEU A 105 -6.59 0.48 5.54
CA LEU A 105 -6.98 0.60 6.95
C LEU A 105 -6.62 -0.72 7.60
N VAL A 106 -5.73 -0.71 8.61
CA VAL A 106 -5.11 -1.95 9.07
C VAL A 106 -4.94 -1.99 10.58
N SER A 107 -5.16 -3.17 11.13
CA SER A 107 -4.81 -3.56 12.50
C SER A 107 -3.98 -4.86 12.42
N PRO A 108 -3.44 -5.36 13.54
CA PRO A 108 -2.73 -6.63 13.50
C PRO A 108 -3.58 -7.83 13.03
N TRP A 109 -4.91 -7.71 13.03
CA TRP A 109 -5.81 -8.84 12.75
C TRP A 109 -6.80 -8.61 11.61
N SER A 110 -6.89 -7.38 11.08
CA SER A 110 -7.86 -7.08 10.00
C SER A 110 -7.39 -5.93 9.14
N TYR A 111 -7.89 -5.89 7.92
CA TYR A 111 -7.64 -4.75 7.04
C TYR A 111 -8.78 -4.57 6.05
N SER A 112 -8.86 -3.36 5.51
CA SER A 112 -9.75 -3.06 4.40
C SER A 112 -9.08 -2.10 3.45
N THR A 113 -9.56 -2.11 2.22
CA THR A 113 -9.14 -1.20 1.16
C THR A 113 -10.35 -0.81 0.33
N TYR A 114 -10.22 0.26 -0.42
CA TYR A 114 -11.24 0.69 -1.37
C TYR A 114 -10.57 1.57 -2.42
N ARG A 115 -11.27 1.83 -3.51
CA ARG A 115 -10.79 2.81 -4.48
C ARG A 115 -11.25 4.19 -4.02
N GLY A 116 -10.31 5.01 -3.55
CA GLY A 116 -10.57 6.40 -3.23
C GLY A 116 -10.66 7.27 -4.48
N SER A 117 -11.25 8.41 -4.34
CA SER A 117 -11.38 9.39 -5.41
C SER A 117 -10.26 10.43 -5.40
#